data_8a4ff84431b017de1bcc5383b8f1ce2c
#
_entry.id   8a4ff84431b017de1bcc5383b8f1ce2c
#
_cell.length_a   1.000
_cell.length_b   1.000
_cell.length_c   1.000
_cell.angle_alpha   90.00
_cell.angle_beta   90.00
_cell.angle_gamma   90.00
#
_symmetry.space_group_name_H-M   'P 1'
#
loop_
_entity.id
_entity.type
_entity.pdbx_description
1 polymer ?
#
loop_
_entity_poly.entity_id
_entity_poly.type
_entity_poly.pdbx_seq_one_letter_code
_entity_poly.pdbx_strand_id
1 'polypeptide(L)'
;MTYSYIYIIGTGKVAKECQKIANDFFRQEVNFVKNIENLDDFFKNLKNCLIISANNFYIFKKECIQKNTIINYHNALLPFHRGCNAHIWSIWENDKKTGITWHMVKESIDTGDILVQKEIKLDNNCTALSLLNAQHKLALTLFREALEI
;
A
#
# COMPACT_ATOMS: atom_id res chain seq x y z
N MET A 1 16.61 2.41 11.36
CA MET A 1 15.93 3.70 11.52
C MET A 1 14.83 3.55 12.57
N THR A 2 14.72 4.51 13.48
CA THR A 2 13.73 4.45 14.57
C THR A 2 12.60 5.44 14.29
N TYR A 3 11.38 4.93 14.28
CA TYR A 3 10.18 5.76 14.14
C TYR A 3 9.56 6.02 15.52
N SER A 4 9.00 7.22 15.70
CA SER A 4 8.28 7.56 16.93
C SER A 4 7.05 6.66 17.10
N TYR A 5 6.30 6.47 16.02
CA TYR A 5 5.16 5.57 15.96
C TYR A 5 5.08 4.93 14.58
N ILE A 6 4.44 3.77 14.54
CA ILE A 6 4.12 3.09 13.29
C ILE A 6 2.61 2.94 13.22
N TYR A 7 2.04 3.41 12.12
CA TYR A 7 0.61 3.34 11.85
C TYR A 7 0.35 2.54 10.59
N ILE A 8 -0.80 1.87 10.55
CA ILE A 8 -1.32 1.26 9.34
C ILE A 8 -2.73 1.76 9.08
N ILE A 9 -3.02 2.11 7.84
CA ILE A 9 -4.34 2.48 7.36
C ILE A 9 -4.71 1.61 6.17
N GLY A 10 -5.93 1.10 6.16
CA GLY A 10 -6.44 0.26 5.09
C GLY A 10 -7.59 -0.60 5.55
N THR A 11 -8.07 -1.44 4.66
CA THR A 11 -9.23 -2.30 4.92
C THR A 11 -8.94 -3.75 4.56
N GLY A 12 -9.72 -4.64 5.15
CA GLY A 12 -9.72 -6.06 4.83
C GLY A 12 -8.55 -6.83 5.39
N LYS A 13 -8.45 -8.07 4.94
CA LYS A 13 -7.44 -9.03 5.42
C LYS A 13 -6.02 -8.56 5.11
N VAL A 14 -5.79 -7.93 3.96
CA VAL A 14 -4.46 -7.48 3.57
C VAL A 14 -3.90 -6.47 4.57
N ALA A 15 -4.72 -5.50 5.01
CA ALA A 15 -4.28 -4.52 6.00
C ALA A 15 -4.00 -5.17 7.36
N LYS A 16 -4.86 -6.10 7.80
CA LYS A 16 -4.68 -6.82 9.07
C LYS A 16 -3.43 -7.67 9.09
N GLU A 17 -3.16 -8.37 8.00
CA GLU A 17 -1.95 -9.20 7.88
C GLU A 17 -0.69 -8.33 7.80
N CYS A 18 -0.74 -7.19 7.12
CA CYS A 18 0.36 -6.24 7.10
C CYS A 18 0.68 -5.73 8.51
N GLN A 19 -0.33 -5.46 9.32
CA GLN A 19 -0.11 -5.06 10.71
C GLN A 19 0.69 -6.11 11.49
N LYS A 20 0.31 -7.36 11.37
CA LYS A 20 1.00 -8.48 12.05
C LYS A 20 2.46 -8.60 11.59
N ILE A 21 2.68 -8.55 10.28
CA ILE A 21 4.01 -8.65 9.70
C ILE A 21 4.90 -7.49 10.16
N ALA A 22 4.37 -6.27 10.15
CA ALA A 22 5.11 -5.09 10.58
C ALA A 22 5.43 -5.12 12.09
N ASN A 23 4.48 -5.55 12.93
CA ASN A 23 4.72 -5.75 14.37
C ASN A 23 5.92 -6.67 14.59
N ASP A 24 5.94 -7.81 13.89
CA ASP A 24 7.01 -8.78 14.00
C ASP A 24 8.34 -8.24 13.47
N PHE A 25 8.29 -7.58 12.31
CA PHE A 25 9.49 -7.04 11.66
C PHE A 25 10.20 -5.99 12.51
N PHE A 26 9.45 -5.01 13.03
CA PHE A 26 9.99 -3.89 13.79
C PHE A 26 10.11 -4.18 15.28
N ARG A 27 9.46 -5.24 15.79
CA ARG A 27 9.33 -5.51 17.22
C ARG A 27 8.81 -4.29 17.98
N GLN A 28 7.87 -3.60 17.37
CA GLN A 28 7.27 -2.36 17.84
C GLN A 28 5.77 -2.43 17.57
N GLU A 29 4.95 -1.85 18.44
CA GLU A 29 3.52 -1.81 18.24
C GLU A 29 3.18 -1.02 16.98
N VAL A 30 2.38 -1.63 16.10
CA VAL A 30 1.83 -1.00 14.90
C VAL A 30 0.37 -0.68 15.17
N ASN A 31 0.04 0.61 15.20
CA ASN A 31 -1.29 1.09 15.54
C ASN A 31 -2.16 1.16 14.29
N PHE A 32 -3.31 0.51 14.35
CA PHE A 32 -4.27 0.56 13.24
C PHE A 32 -5.07 1.85 13.32
N VAL A 33 -5.09 2.62 12.23
CA VAL A 33 -5.89 3.85 12.14
C VAL A 33 -7.34 3.47 11.86
N LYS A 34 -8.20 3.62 12.86
CA LYS A 34 -9.63 3.26 12.77
C LYS A 34 -10.48 4.33 13.44
N ASN A 35 -11.70 4.48 12.94
CA ASN A 35 -12.74 5.29 13.58
C ASN A 35 -12.30 6.74 13.86
N ILE A 36 -11.48 7.29 12.99
CA ILE A 36 -11.04 8.68 13.07
C ILE A 36 -11.96 9.53 12.19
N GLU A 37 -12.67 10.47 12.78
CA GLU A 37 -13.60 11.33 12.04
C GLU A 37 -12.90 12.25 11.05
N ASN A 38 -11.76 12.82 11.46
CA ASN A 38 -11.00 13.72 10.60
C ASN A 38 -9.57 13.20 10.41
N LEU A 39 -9.37 12.45 9.35
CA LEU A 39 -8.05 11.89 9.03
C LEU A 39 -7.01 12.97 8.70
N ASP A 40 -7.42 14.06 8.05
CA ASP A 40 -6.50 15.14 7.73
C ASP A 40 -5.90 15.74 9.00
N ASP A 41 -6.72 16.01 10.02
CA ASP A 41 -6.23 16.53 11.29
C ASP A 41 -5.34 15.54 12.02
N PHE A 42 -5.71 14.25 12.01
CA PHE A 42 -4.91 13.21 12.63
C PHE A 42 -3.52 13.13 12.00
N PHE A 43 -3.46 13.02 10.69
CA PHE A 43 -2.18 12.88 9.97
C PHE A 43 -1.35 14.16 9.95
N LYS A 44 -2.00 15.32 9.98
CA LYS A 44 -1.31 16.61 9.97
C LYS A 44 -0.33 16.78 11.14
N ASN A 45 -0.66 16.22 12.28
CA ASN A 45 0.13 16.35 13.51
C ASN A 45 1.22 15.28 13.67
N LEU A 46 1.26 14.29 12.79
CA LEU A 46 2.26 13.24 12.85
C LEU A 46 3.60 13.71 12.29
N LYS A 47 4.68 13.31 12.96
CA LYS A 47 6.04 13.51 12.46
C LYS A 47 6.94 12.37 12.91
N ASN A 48 7.91 12.03 12.10
CA ASN A 48 8.85 10.93 12.33
C ASN A 48 8.14 9.58 12.54
N CYS A 49 7.05 9.37 11.83
CA CYS A 49 6.29 8.13 11.86
C CYS A 49 6.50 7.35 10.57
N LEU A 50 6.34 6.04 10.66
CA LEU A 50 6.12 5.20 9.48
C LEU A 50 4.62 4.97 9.34
N ILE A 51 4.09 5.24 8.16
CA ILE A 51 2.68 5.02 7.84
C ILE A 51 2.62 4.00 6.71
N ILE A 52 1.93 2.89 6.96
CA ILE A 52 1.75 1.81 6.00
C ILE A 52 0.32 1.91 5.46
N SER A 53 0.21 2.13 4.16
CA SER A 53 -1.07 2.24 3.46
C SER A 53 -1.29 0.96 2.65
N ALA A 54 -2.26 0.16 3.07
CA ALA A 54 -2.55 -1.14 2.47
C ALA A 54 -4.05 -1.28 2.21
N ASN A 55 -4.44 -1.25 0.94
CA ASN A 55 -5.83 -1.29 0.51
C ASN A 55 -6.61 -0.10 1.07
N ASN A 56 -6.17 1.08 0.74
CA ASN A 56 -6.61 2.35 1.32
C ASN A 56 -6.92 3.37 0.23
N PHE A 57 -8.00 4.15 0.42
CA PHE A 57 -8.40 5.20 -0.51
C PHE A 57 -8.08 6.62 -0.02
N TYR A 58 -7.61 6.77 1.23
CA TYR A 58 -7.23 8.07 1.74
C TYR A 58 -5.98 8.58 1.02
N ILE A 59 -6.01 9.84 0.59
CA ILE A 59 -4.89 10.51 -0.08
C ILE A 59 -4.18 11.41 0.93
N PHE A 60 -2.91 11.09 1.21
CA PHE A 60 -2.11 11.85 2.17
C PHE A 60 -1.83 13.26 1.67
N LYS A 61 -1.86 14.23 2.58
CA LYS A 61 -1.59 15.62 2.28
C LYS A 61 -0.08 15.91 2.35
N LYS A 62 0.33 16.95 1.66
CA LYS A 62 1.72 17.38 1.55
C LYS A 62 2.45 17.45 2.89
N GLU A 63 1.82 18.07 3.89
CA GLU A 63 2.43 18.25 5.21
C GLU A 63 2.76 16.91 5.88
N CYS A 64 1.86 15.95 5.81
CA CYS A 64 2.08 14.61 6.33
C CYS A 64 3.22 13.89 5.58
N ILE A 65 3.22 13.98 4.27
CA ILE A 65 4.23 13.35 3.42
C ILE A 65 5.63 13.89 3.73
N GLN A 66 5.76 15.18 3.96
CA GLN A 66 7.06 15.81 4.23
C GLN A 66 7.66 15.44 5.59
N LYS A 67 6.82 15.12 6.57
CA LYS A 67 7.25 14.86 7.94
C LYS A 67 7.39 13.40 8.29
N ASN A 68 6.91 12.49 7.44
CA ASN A 68 6.82 11.07 7.72
C ASN A 68 7.32 10.22 6.58
N THR A 69 7.58 8.96 6.85
CA THR A 69 7.84 7.94 5.83
C THR A 69 6.54 7.21 5.58
N ILE A 70 6.05 7.23 4.35
CA ILE A 70 4.78 6.60 3.99
C ILE A 70 5.02 5.62 2.86
N ILE A 71 4.61 4.38 3.04
CA ILE A 71 4.67 3.36 1.99
C ILE A 71 3.24 2.93 1.63
N ASN A 72 3.03 2.62 0.37
CA ASN A 72 1.71 2.24 -0.14
C ASN A 72 1.78 1.00 -1.01
N TYR A 73 0.76 0.17 -0.86
CA TYR A 73 0.52 -0.95 -1.73
C TYR A 73 -0.40 -0.52 -2.88
N HIS A 74 0.07 -0.71 -4.12
CA HIS A 74 -0.72 -0.48 -5.32
C HIS A 74 -0.84 -1.77 -6.12
N ASN A 75 -2.05 -2.10 -6.55
CA ASN A 75 -2.38 -3.35 -7.23
C ASN A 75 -2.18 -3.26 -8.75
N ALA A 76 -1.04 -2.80 -9.16
CA ALA A 76 -0.61 -2.76 -10.57
C ALA A 76 0.91 -2.66 -10.65
N LEU A 77 1.42 -2.80 -11.87
CA LEU A 77 2.83 -2.52 -12.19
C LEU A 77 2.98 -1.03 -12.49
N LEU A 78 3.34 -0.23 -11.49
CA LEU A 78 3.59 1.19 -11.73
C LEU A 78 4.72 1.38 -12.74
N PRO A 79 4.61 2.34 -13.64
CA PRO A 79 3.67 3.48 -13.67
C PRO A 79 2.32 3.22 -14.36
N PHE A 80 2.01 1.99 -14.72
CA PHE A 80 0.74 1.64 -15.36
C PHE A 80 -0.40 1.64 -14.34
N HIS A 81 -1.60 2.03 -14.76
CA HIS A 81 -2.83 2.00 -13.95
C HIS A 81 -2.69 2.68 -12.59
N ARG A 82 -2.20 3.91 -12.57
CA ARG A 82 -2.22 4.75 -11.38
C ARG A 82 -3.66 5.02 -10.92
N GLY A 83 -3.86 5.22 -9.63
CA GLY A 83 -5.18 5.50 -9.06
C GLY A 83 -5.90 4.23 -8.62
N CYS A 84 -7.23 4.32 -8.42
CA CYS A 84 -8.01 3.20 -7.89
C CYS A 84 -8.50 2.23 -8.97
N ASN A 85 -8.91 1.03 -8.51
CA ASN A 85 -9.50 -0.01 -9.36
C ASN A 85 -8.57 -0.53 -10.46
N ALA A 86 -7.27 -0.53 -10.22
CA ALA A 86 -6.28 -0.96 -11.21
C ALA A 86 -6.54 -2.39 -11.72
N HIS A 87 -7.00 -3.31 -10.84
CA HIS A 87 -7.34 -4.68 -11.23
C HIS A 87 -8.50 -4.72 -12.23
N ILE A 88 -9.49 -3.86 -12.07
CA ILE A 88 -10.62 -3.77 -12.99
C ILE A 88 -10.15 -3.25 -14.34
N TRP A 89 -9.33 -2.20 -14.36
CA TRP A 89 -8.77 -1.65 -15.60
C TRP A 89 -7.89 -2.66 -16.33
N SER A 90 -7.09 -3.44 -15.62
CA SER A 90 -6.26 -4.49 -16.24
C SER A 90 -7.11 -5.53 -16.97
N ILE A 91 -8.22 -5.96 -16.37
CA ILE A 91 -9.14 -6.91 -17.01
C ILE A 91 -9.86 -6.25 -18.19
N TRP A 92 -10.37 -5.02 -18.00
CA TRP A 92 -11.10 -4.29 -19.03
C TRP A 92 -10.24 -4.04 -20.28
N GLU A 93 -8.98 -3.64 -20.10
CA GLU A 93 -8.04 -3.38 -21.19
C GLU A 93 -7.41 -4.64 -21.76
N ASN A 94 -7.78 -5.81 -21.24
CA ASN A 94 -7.26 -7.10 -21.67
C ASN A 94 -5.72 -7.16 -21.61
N ASP A 95 -5.16 -6.64 -20.53
CA ASP A 95 -3.73 -6.71 -20.28
C ASP A 95 -3.27 -8.16 -20.19
N LYS A 96 -2.09 -8.45 -20.69
CA LYS A 96 -1.49 -9.79 -20.63
C LYS A 96 -0.73 -10.03 -19.34
N LYS A 97 -0.39 -8.95 -18.65
CA LYS A 97 0.31 -8.98 -17.38
C LYS A 97 -0.08 -7.78 -16.53
N THR A 98 -0.03 -7.97 -15.23
CA THR A 98 -0.17 -6.93 -14.23
C THR A 98 0.76 -7.30 -13.06
N GLY A 99 0.50 -6.82 -11.87
CA GLY A 99 1.30 -7.18 -10.72
C GLY A 99 0.94 -6.37 -9.50
N ILE A 100 1.90 -6.25 -8.61
CA ILE A 100 1.80 -5.41 -7.42
C ILE A 100 3.03 -4.53 -7.30
N THR A 101 2.86 -3.40 -6.65
CA THR A 101 3.94 -2.48 -6.34
C THR A 101 3.79 -1.98 -4.92
N TRP A 102 4.85 -2.08 -4.12
CA TRP A 102 5.02 -1.31 -2.89
C TRP A 102 5.92 -0.13 -3.21
N HIS A 103 5.48 1.08 -2.86
CA HIS A 103 6.24 2.29 -3.21
C HIS A 103 6.16 3.33 -2.10
N MET A 104 7.09 4.27 -2.13
CA MET A 104 7.05 5.45 -1.28
C MET A 104 5.94 6.38 -1.75
N VAL A 105 5.23 6.99 -0.83
CA VAL A 105 4.19 7.97 -1.16
C VAL A 105 4.83 9.35 -1.33
N LYS A 106 4.51 10.00 -2.45
CA LYS A 106 4.87 11.38 -2.76
C LYS A 106 3.61 12.19 -3.06
N GLU A 107 3.77 13.49 -3.33
CA GLU A 107 2.64 14.40 -3.51
C GLU A 107 1.74 14.04 -4.68
N SER A 108 2.30 13.50 -5.76
CA SER A 108 1.52 13.00 -6.89
C SER A 108 1.13 11.54 -6.66
N ILE A 109 -0.09 11.18 -7.03
CA ILE A 109 -0.62 9.83 -6.82
C ILE A 109 0.24 8.78 -7.53
N ASP A 110 0.67 7.75 -6.77
CA ASP A 110 1.38 6.57 -7.26
C ASP A 110 2.64 6.90 -8.08
N THR A 111 3.38 7.93 -7.69
CA THR A 111 4.61 8.37 -8.39
C THR A 111 5.89 8.21 -7.56
N GLY A 112 5.80 7.78 -6.30
CA GLY A 112 6.97 7.62 -5.44
C GLY A 112 7.88 6.48 -5.85
N ASP A 113 9.07 6.44 -5.25
CA ASP A 113 10.07 5.41 -5.54
C ASP A 113 9.53 4.00 -5.27
N ILE A 114 9.79 3.10 -6.18
CA ILE A 114 9.36 1.71 -6.08
C ILE A 114 10.29 0.99 -5.10
N LEU A 115 9.70 0.34 -4.08
CA LEU A 115 10.41 -0.45 -3.09
C LEU A 115 10.53 -1.90 -3.52
N VAL A 116 9.42 -2.48 -3.95
CA VAL A 116 9.35 -3.84 -4.48
C VAL A 116 8.20 -3.93 -5.47
N GLN A 117 8.40 -4.69 -6.54
CA GLN A 117 7.41 -4.85 -7.59
C GLN A 117 7.49 -6.28 -8.13
N LYS A 118 6.35 -6.89 -8.39
CA LYS A 118 6.28 -8.24 -8.94
C LYS A 118 5.18 -8.37 -9.97
N GLU A 119 5.50 -9.04 -11.06
CA GLU A 119 4.60 -9.29 -12.18
C GLU A 119 3.69 -10.49 -11.93
N ILE A 120 2.45 -10.39 -12.41
CA ILE A 120 1.48 -11.48 -12.48
C ILE A 120 1.04 -11.59 -13.94
N LYS A 121 1.09 -12.78 -14.50
CA LYS A 121 0.56 -13.05 -15.83
C LYS A 121 -0.96 -13.24 -15.75
N LEU A 122 -1.67 -12.62 -16.67
CA LEU A 122 -3.12 -12.74 -16.80
C LEU A 122 -3.46 -13.77 -17.88
N ASP A 123 -4.40 -14.67 -17.58
CA ASP A 123 -4.98 -15.58 -18.56
C ASP A 123 -6.42 -15.16 -18.91
N ASN A 124 -7.01 -15.83 -19.91
CA ASN A 124 -8.36 -15.49 -20.38
C ASN A 124 -9.48 -15.83 -19.37
N ASN A 125 -9.19 -16.59 -18.33
CA ASN A 125 -10.13 -16.99 -17.30
C ASN A 125 -10.04 -16.14 -16.04
N CYS A 126 -9.14 -15.14 -16.03
CA CYS A 126 -8.94 -14.29 -14.88
C CYS A 126 -10.11 -13.32 -14.71
N THR A 127 -10.71 -13.32 -13.54
CA THR A 127 -11.74 -12.34 -13.16
C THR A 127 -11.11 -11.22 -12.34
N ALA A 128 -11.82 -10.08 -12.21
CA ALA A 128 -11.35 -9.00 -11.35
C ALA A 128 -11.16 -9.46 -9.91
N LEU A 129 -12.05 -10.31 -9.38
CA LEU A 129 -11.93 -10.81 -8.02
C LEU A 129 -10.76 -11.78 -7.86
N SER A 130 -10.59 -12.72 -8.78
CA SER A 130 -9.47 -13.67 -8.70
C SER A 130 -8.12 -12.96 -8.83
N LEU A 131 -8.05 -11.94 -9.67
CA LEU A 131 -6.87 -11.10 -9.81
C LEU A 131 -6.58 -10.34 -8.51
N LEU A 132 -7.57 -9.68 -7.94
CA LEU A 132 -7.40 -8.92 -6.70
C LEU A 132 -6.89 -9.81 -5.56
N ASN A 133 -7.47 -11.02 -5.42
CA ASN A 133 -7.03 -11.97 -4.41
C ASN A 133 -5.57 -12.40 -4.62
N ALA A 134 -5.18 -12.67 -5.86
CA ALA A 134 -3.80 -13.02 -6.19
C ALA A 134 -2.84 -11.87 -5.90
N GLN A 135 -3.23 -10.64 -6.24
CA GLN A 135 -2.45 -9.45 -5.96
C GLN A 135 -2.25 -9.23 -4.45
N HIS A 136 -3.31 -9.33 -3.66
CA HIS A 136 -3.22 -9.17 -2.20
C HIS A 136 -2.31 -10.22 -1.57
N LYS A 137 -2.41 -11.47 -2.01
CA LYS A 137 -1.55 -12.54 -1.52
C LYS A 137 -0.07 -12.28 -1.84
N LEU A 138 0.21 -11.84 -3.07
CA LEU A 138 1.56 -11.52 -3.49
C LEU A 138 2.12 -10.30 -2.74
N ALA A 139 1.28 -9.28 -2.54
CA ALA A 139 1.66 -8.10 -1.76
C ALA A 139 2.10 -8.48 -0.35
N LEU A 140 1.39 -9.40 0.31
CA LEU A 140 1.75 -9.88 1.64
C LEU A 140 3.06 -10.66 1.63
N THR A 141 3.27 -11.50 0.63
CA THR A 141 4.50 -12.28 0.47
C THR A 141 5.74 -11.37 0.36
N LEU A 142 5.60 -10.22 -0.29
CA LEU A 142 6.70 -9.30 -0.55
C LEU A 142 6.78 -8.14 0.46
N PHE A 143 5.87 -8.07 1.41
CA PHE A 143 5.76 -6.92 2.30
C PHE A 143 7.00 -6.73 3.19
N ARG A 144 7.58 -7.81 3.71
CA ARG A 144 8.80 -7.71 4.54
C ARG A 144 9.95 -7.08 3.76
N GLU A 145 10.08 -7.42 2.47
CA GLU A 145 11.09 -6.80 1.61
C GLU A 145 10.85 -5.30 1.46
N ALA A 146 9.60 -4.89 1.32
CA ALA A 146 9.23 -3.48 1.26
C ALA A 146 9.57 -2.73 2.56
N LEU A 147 9.56 -3.40 3.70
CA LEU A 147 9.89 -2.79 4.99
C LEU A 147 11.38 -2.56 5.20
N GLU A 148 12.23 -3.10 4.36
CA GLU A 148 13.70 -2.94 4.41
C GLU A 148 14.16 -1.61 3.81
N ILE A 149 13.49 -0.53 4.17
CA ILE A 149 13.78 0.83 3.68
C ILE A 149 14.87 1.54 4.50
#